data_69ea88eef5715a823d8551e81f5bd4d8
#
_entry.id   69ea88eef5715a823d8551e81f5bd4d8
#
_cell.length_a   1.000
_cell.length_b   1.000
_cell.length_c   1.000
_cell.angle_alpha   90.00
_cell.angle_beta   90.00
_cell.angle_gamma   90.00
#
_symmetry.space_group_name_H-M   'P 1'
#
loop_
_entity.id
_entity.type
_entity.pdbx_description
1 polymer ?
#
loop_
_entity_poly.entity_id
_entity_poly.type
_entity_poly.pdbx_seq_one_letter_code
_entity_poly.pdbx_strand_id
1 'polypeptide(L)'
;VMALYLPVISRLSSRTGISLSRLLLPVCVAIVMGGALTMVGNSPLILLNDLLIAANANMPSGAATLEPLNMFAPMPIGIALIAASLAYFHFFGSRLLREDEDEAVTPARTQSYFARAYGIDGDVYELTVTADSPLVGMSVRDTESLHGAPLLLALRTGEESRLSPPGDARIWVGSVLGMMGAKEQVADFAQNHFLRLSSRLRTFGDLFNPSRAGISEAVVPPTSGFIGKTSAQLSLRKQLGISLLAINRDKQVLRADARATPIRAGDMLVLHSIWTDLAQAAKGKDFVVVTDYPKDEQRPHKFKIAMTIFAISMLLALSSKIPVPIALMTGVAGMLVAGVINIDEAYAAISWKTVFLMACLIPLGWAMDSSGAAAWLAGHSLEQLPDGFPLWLLQILIGLLTTAFSLAISHVGATIIMVPIAINIALAAGGDPTAFALIVALSASNNLMTASNPVMSMITGPASYTGRDLWRVGGPL
;
A
#
# COMPACT_ATOMS: atom_id res chain seq x y z
N VAL A 1 -1.35 -2.84 7.30
CA VAL A 1 -2.52 -3.71 7.06
C VAL A 1 -2.93 -3.62 5.60
N MET A 2 -3.24 -2.42 5.04
CA MET A 2 -3.70 -2.29 3.64
C MET A 2 -2.71 -2.88 2.63
N ALA A 3 -1.40 -2.68 2.81
CA ALA A 3 -0.36 -3.26 1.96
C ALA A 3 -0.41 -4.79 1.87
N LEU A 4 -0.84 -5.46 2.94
CA LEU A 4 -1.01 -6.93 2.98
C LEU A 4 -2.28 -7.38 2.24
N TYR A 5 -3.36 -6.57 2.30
CA TYR A 5 -4.63 -6.92 1.65
C TYR A 5 -4.65 -6.59 0.16
N LEU A 6 -3.87 -5.61 -0.29
CA LEU A 6 -3.86 -5.19 -1.70
C LEU A 6 -3.60 -6.36 -2.67
N PRO A 7 -2.57 -7.21 -2.47
CA PRO A 7 -2.35 -8.37 -3.33
C PRO A 7 -3.47 -9.41 -3.26
N VAL A 8 -4.07 -9.59 -2.07
CA VAL A 8 -5.17 -10.56 -1.87
C VAL A 8 -6.42 -10.08 -2.61
N ILE A 9 -6.76 -8.80 -2.51
CA ILE A 9 -7.91 -8.19 -3.17
C ILE A 9 -7.71 -8.19 -4.69
N SER A 10 -6.49 -7.91 -5.17
CA SER A 10 -6.15 -7.98 -6.58
C SER A 10 -6.36 -9.40 -7.14
N ARG A 11 -5.93 -10.43 -6.41
CA ARG A 11 -6.21 -11.84 -6.78
C ARG A 11 -7.70 -12.18 -6.74
N LEU A 12 -8.43 -11.65 -5.75
CA LEU A 12 -9.88 -11.86 -5.65
C LEU A 12 -10.59 -11.21 -6.84
N SER A 13 -10.24 -9.98 -7.18
CA SER A 13 -10.74 -9.25 -8.35
C SER A 13 -10.53 -10.04 -9.64
N SER A 14 -9.31 -10.55 -9.87
CA SER A 14 -9.00 -11.36 -11.07
C SER A 14 -9.75 -12.69 -11.13
N ARG A 15 -10.08 -13.30 -9.98
CA ARG A 15 -10.83 -14.56 -9.92
C ARG A 15 -12.33 -14.38 -10.06
N THR A 16 -12.88 -13.32 -9.47
CA THR A 16 -14.33 -13.07 -9.44
C THR A 16 -14.84 -12.25 -10.61
N GLY A 17 -13.94 -11.52 -11.30
CA GLY A 17 -14.30 -10.58 -12.36
C GLY A 17 -14.91 -9.27 -11.83
N ILE A 18 -14.89 -9.05 -10.52
CA ILE A 18 -15.33 -7.80 -9.89
C ILE A 18 -14.19 -6.77 -10.00
N SER A 19 -14.50 -5.55 -10.44
CA SER A 19 -13.49 -4.50 -10.57
C SER A 19 -12.76 -4.22 -9.25
N LEU A 20 -11.45 -3.95 -9.34
CA LEU A 20 -10.61 -3.67 -8.17
C LEU A 20 -11.13 -2.44 -7.40
N SER A 21 -11.63 -1.44 -8.12
CA SER A 21 -12.25 -0.24 -7.57
C SER A 21 -13.48 -0.53 -6.68
N ARG A 22 -14.25 -1.57 -6.98
CA ARG A 22 -15.39 -1.99 -6.14
C ARG A 22 -14.98 -2.70 -4.85
N LEU A 23 -13.85 -3.36 -4.84
CA LEU A 23 -13.38 -4.16 -3.69
C LEU A 23 -12.50 -3.35 -2.74
N LEU A 24 -11.64 -2.47 -3.27
CA LEU A 24 -10.63 -1.79 -2.46
C LEU A 24 -11.22 -0.78 -1.48
N LEU A 25 -12.19 0.02 -1.91
CA LEU A 25 -12.75 1.08 -1.06
C LEU A 25 -13.49 0.53 0.18
N PRO A 26 -14.40 -0.46 0.06
CA PRO A 26 -15.04 -1.07 1.23
C PRO A 26 -14.03 -1.71 2.19
N VAL A 27 -13.02 -2.40 1.69
CA VAL A 27 -11.98 -3.01 2.53
C VAL A 27 -11.13 -1.93 3.21
N CYS A 28 -10.79 -0.87 2.50
CA CYS A 28 -10.05 0.26 3.06
C CYS A 28 -10.83 0.92 4.22
N VAL A 29 -12.12 1.18 4.02
CA VAL A 29 -12.99 1.73 5.05
C VAL A 29 -13.08 0.79 6.25
N ALA A 30 -13.26 -0.52 6.02
CA ALA A 30 -13.28 -1.51 7.10
C ALA A 30 -11.96 -1.55 7.89
N ILE A 31 -10.81 -1.37 7.24
CA ILE A 31 -9.49 -1.28 7.90
C ILE A 31 -9.41 -0.01 8.76
N VAL A 32 -9.84 1.14 8.25
CA VAL A 32 -9.81 2.41 8.99
C VAL A 32 -10.73 2.33 10.20
N MET A 33 -11.97 1.87 10.03
CA MET A 33 -12.94 1.69 11.13
C MET A 33 -12.48 0.61 12.13
N GLY A 34 -11.81 -0.44 11.64
CA GLY A 34 -11.18 -1.46 12.48
C GLY A 34 -10.08 -0.91 13.39
N GLY A 35 -9.42 0.17 12.99
CA GLY A 35 -8.49 0.91 13.84
C GLY A 35 -9.13 1.50 15.10
N ALA A 36 -10.45 1.69 15.11
CA ALA A 36 -11.21 2.17 16.28
C ALA A 36 -11.58 1.06 17.29
N LEU A 37 -11.20 -0.19 17.06
CA LEU A 37 -11.49 -1.29 18.02
C LEU A 37 -10.59 -1.27 19.25
N THR A 38 -9.40 -0.70 19.15
CA THR A 38 -8.43 -0.68 20.24
C THR A 38 -7.70 0.66 20.34
N MET A 39 -7.23 0.99 21.52
CA MET A 39 -6.44 2.21 21.78
C MET A 39 -5.12 2.26 21.00
N VAL A 40 -4.66 1.15 20.42
CA VAL A 40 -3.43 1.06 19.61
C VAL A 40 -3.71 0.95 18.10
N GLY A 41 -4.97 0.95 17.70
CA GLY A 41 -5.36 0.75 16.30
C GLY A 41 -5.05 1.94 15.38
N ASN A 42 -4.95 3.15 15.94
CA ASN A 42 -4.54 4.35 15.20
C ASN A 42 -3.81 5.36 16.11
N SER A 43 -3.06 6.27 15.49
CA SER A 43 -2.22 7.24 16.20
C SER A 43 -2.99 8.18 17.14
N PRO A 44 -4.16 8.75 16.77
CA PRO A 44 -4.99 9.56 17.68
C PRO A 44 -5.36 8.85 18.98
N LEU A 45 -5.77 7.57 18.90
CA LEU A 45 -6.15 6.81 20.10
C LEU A 45 -4.94 6.47 20.97
N ILE A 46 -3.76 6.19 20.37
CA ILE A 46 -2.53 5.97 21.14
C ILE A 46 -2.19 7.21 21.98
N LEU A 47 -2.28 8.40 21.36
CA LEU A 47 -1.97 9.66 22.02
C LEU A 47 -3.01 10.10 23.05
N LEU A 48 -4.24 9.61 22.94
CA LEU A 48 -5.34 10.06 23.77
C LEU A 48 -5.05 9.89 25.27
N ASN A 49 -4.52 8.75 25.68
CA ASN A 49 -4.19 8.49 27.08
C ASN A 49 -3.10 9.45 27.61
N ASP A 50 -2.10 9.75 26.79
CA ASP A 50 -1.05 10.71 27.18
C ASP A 50 -1.62 12.13 27.31
N LEU A 51 -2.55 12.51 26.44
CA LEU A 51 -3.23 13.81 26.51
C LEU A 51 -4.17 13.91 27.69
N LEU A 52 -4.89 12.83 28.07
CA LEU A 52 -5.73 12.78 29.26
C LEU A 52 -4.89 12.95 30.53
N ILE A 53 -3.76 12.25 30.62
CA ILE A 53 -2.81 12.36 31.75
C ILE A 53 -2.25 13.80 31.83
N ALA A 54 -1.85 14.37 30.70
CA ALA A 54 -1.33 15.73 30.64
C ALA A 54 -2.36 16.78 31.06
N ALA A 55 -3.62 16.60 30.68
CA ALA A 55 -4.70 17.51 31.05
C ALA A 55 -4.96 17.54 32.58
N ASN A 56 -4.68 16.46 33.30
CA ASN A 56 -4.82 16.43 34.76
C ASN A 56 -3.96 17.48 35.47
N ALA A 57 -2.85 17.90 34.88
CA ALA A 57 -1.95 18.90 35.48
C ALA A 57 -2.62 20.30 35.54
N ASN A 58 -3.59 20.58 34.69
CA ASN A 58 -4.25 21.88 34.55
C ASN A 58 -5.75 21.83 34.93
N MET A 59 -6.21 20.73 35.53
CA MET A 59 -7.62 20.58 35.96
C MET A 59 -7.96 21.52 37.09
N PRO A 60 -9.20 22.09 37.14
CA PRO A 60 -9.66 22.90 38.24
C PRO A 60 -9.64 22.13 39.54
N SER A 61 -9.34 22.80 40.66
CA SER A 61 -9.33 22.23 42.00
C SER A 61 -10.73 21.65 42.33
N GLY A 62 -10.81 20.32 42.51
CA GLY A 62 -12.05 19.60 42.79
C GLY A 62 -12.65 18.84 41.60
N ALA A 63 -12.11 18.96 40.42
CA ALA A 63 -12.46 18.08 39.29
C ALA A 63 -11.90 16.66 39.50
N ALA A 64 -12.66 15.65 39.07
CA ALA A 64 -12.19 14.27 39.10
C ALA A 64 -11.00 14.08 38.17
N THR A 65 -9.97 13.38 38.62
CA THR A 65 -8.83 13.05 37.79
C THR A 65 -9.25 12.15 36.61
N LEU A 66 -8.79 12.49 35.41
CA LEU A 66 -9.04 11.69 34.23
C LEU A 66 -8.17 10.43 34.26
N GLU A 67 -8.80 9.27 34.22
CA GLU A 67 -8.12 8.00 34.20
C GLU A 67 -7.80 7.59 32.75
N PRO A 68 -6.65 6.96 32.51
CA PRO A 68 -6.33 6.40 31.20
C PRO A 68 -7.36 5.34 30.78
N LEU A 69 -7.79 5.40 29.53
CA LEU A 69 -8.73 4.46 28.97
C LEU A 69 -8.07 3.08 28.79
N ASN A 70 -8.82 2.03 29.08
CA ASN A 70 -8.41 0.66 28.83
C ASN A 70 -8.26 0.39 27.33
N MET A 71 -7.42 -0.59 26.96
CA MET A 71 -7.11 -0.94 25.58
C MET A 71 -8.34 -1.14 24.69
N PHE A 72 -9.42 -1.68 25.23
CA PHE A 72 -10.68 -1.95 24.52
C PHE A 72 -11.80 -0.95 24.79
N ALA A 73 -11.52 0.16 25.44
CA ALA A 73 -12.54 1.18 25.72
C ALA A 73 -13.27 1.69 24.45
N PRO A 74 -12.60 1.92 23.30
CA PRO A 74 -13.29 2.34 22.08
C PRO A 74 -14.02 1.21 21.34
N MET A 75 -13.85 -0.06 21.74
CA MET A 75 -14.34 -1.24 21.02
C MET A 75 -15.85 -1.21 20.69
N PRO A 76 -16.76 -0.83 21.62
CA PRO A 76 -18.18 -0.77 21.31
C PRO A 76 -18.51 0.21 20.17
N ILE A 77 -17.84 1.36 20.17
CA ILE A 77 -17.98 2.38 19.12
C ILE A 77 -17.37 1.86 17.81
N GLY A 78 -16.19 1.25 17.86
CA GLY A 78 -15.54 0.64 16.70
C GLY A 78 -16.40 -0.44 16.04
N ILE A 79 -17.06 -1.30 16.81
CA ILE A 79 -18.00 -2.31 16.29
C ILE A 79 -19.19 -1.64 15.59
N ALA A 80 -19.77 -0.60 16.22
CA ALA A 80 -20.88 0.15 15.63
C ALA A 80 -20.48 0.83 14.31
N LEU A 81 -19.29 1.43 14.24
CA LEU A 81 -18.75 2.05 13.03
C LEU A 81 -18.52 1.03 11.90
N ILE A 82 -17.97 -0.14 12.23
CA ILE A 82 -17.79 -1.23 11.25
C ILE A 82 -19.15 -1.70 10.74
N ALA A 83 -20.12 -1.95 11.64
CA ALA A 83 -21.45 -2.38 11.25
C ALA A 83 -22.15 -1.33 10.38
N ALA A 84 -22.06 -0.06 10.73
CA ALA A 84 -22.61 1.04 9.94
C ALA A 84 -21.95 1.13 8.55
N SER A 85 -20.64 1.00 8.47
CA SER A 85 -19.91 1.03 7.20
C SER A 85 -20.26 -0.17 6.29
N LEU A 86 -20.39 -1.37 6.86
CA LEU A 86 -20.83 -2.54 6.12
C LEU A 86 -22.26 -2.39 5.60
N ALA A 87 -23.17 -1.90 6.43
CA ALA A 87 -24.55 -1.60 6.04
C ALA A 87 -24.57 -0.54 4.91
N TYR A 88 -23.78 0.54 5.06
CA TYR A 88 -23.67 1.58 4.04
C TYR A 88 -23.26 1.02 2.70
N PHE A 89 -22.18 0.22 2.63
CA PHE A 89 -21.75 -0.38 1.38
C PHE A 89 -22.70 -1.45 0.85
N HIS A 90 -23.41 -2.15 1.73
CA HIS A 90 -24.43 -3.12 1.31
C HIS A 90 -25.61 -2.43 0.58
N PHE A 91 -26.12 -1.32 1.11
CA PHE A 91 -27.26 -0.63 0.54
C PHE A 91 -26.90 0.35 -0.58
N PHE A 92 -25.77 1.03 -0.48
CA PHE A 92 -25.38 2.10 -1.39
C PHE A 92 -24.19 1.77 -2.29
N GLY A 93 -23.45 0.70 -2.00
CA GLY A 93 -22.21 0.37 -2.70
C GLY A 93 -22.38 0.23 -4.23
N SER A 94 -23.45 -0.39 -4.68
CA SER A 94 -23.73 -0.57 -6.10
C SER A 94 -23.96 0.75 -6.89
N ARG A 95 -24.40 1.81 -6.18
CA ARG A 95 -24.67 3.13 -6.78
C ARG A 95 -23.50 4.08 -6.70
N LEU A 96 -22.64 3.89 -5.68
CA LEU A 96 -21.53 4.79 -5.37
C LEU A 96 -20.23 4.36 -6.00
N LEU A 97 -20.02 3.04 -6.09
CA LEU A 97 -18.80 2.46 -6.66
C LEU A 97 -18.94 2.35 -8.18
N ARG A 98 -18.03 2.99 -8.88
CA ARG A 98 -18.01 3.03 -10.35
C ARG A 98 -17.79 1.62 -10.91
N GLU A 99 -18.57 1.25 -11.93
CA GLU A 99 -18.22 0.19 -12.87
C GLU A 99 -17.37 0.81 -13.96
N ASP A 100 -16.07 0.72 -13.83
CA ASP A 100 -15.21 0.95 -14.99
C ASP A 100 -15.18 -0.37 -15.76
N GLU A 101 -15.98 -0.43 -16.84
CA GLU A 101 -16.14 -1.61 -17.69
C GLU A 101 -14.85 -2.01 -18.43
N ASP A 102 -13.83 -1.13 -18.45
CA ASP A 102 -12.58 -1.32 -19.21
C ASP A 102 -11.34 -1.66 -18.35
N GLU A 103 -11.45 -1.74 -17.02
CA GLU A 103 -10.32 -2.11 -16.17
C GLU A 103 -10.37 -3.58 -15.73
N ALA A 104 -10.16 -4.48 -16.67
CA ALA A 104 -9.55 -5.77 -16.36
C ALA A 104 -8.15 -5.48 -15.80
N VAL A 105 -8.05 -5.50 -14.45
CA VAL A 105 -6.78 -5.54 -13.67
C VAL A 105 -5.59 -4.95 -14.41
N THR A 106 -5.54 -3.65 -14.56
CA THR A 106 -4.33 -2.99 -15.01
C THR A 106 -3.48 -2.70 -13.78
N PRO A 107 -2.26 -3.22 -13.68
CA PRO A 107 -1.30 -2.77 -12.68
C PRO A 107 -1.05 -1.28 -12.93
N ALA A 108 -1.55 -0.47 -12.02
CA ALA A 108 -1.70 0.97 -12.15
C ALA A 108 -0.46 1.70 -12.64
N ARG A 109 -0.69 2.84 -13.26
CA ARG A 109 0.21 3.96 -13.60
C ARG A 109 1.62 3.61 -14.10
N THR A 110 2.32 2.67 -13.49
CA THR A 110 3.66 2.24 -13.90
C THR A 110 3.61 1.61 -15.29
N GLN A 111 2.62 0.75 -15.56
CA GLN A 111 2.46 0.09 -16.86
C GLN A 111 1.97 1.09 -17.93
N SER A 112 1.04 1.98 -17.60
CA SER A 112 0.61 3.05 -18.50
C SER A 112 1.71 4.08 -18.76
N TYR A 113 2.60 4.32 -17.81
CA TYR A 113 3.80 5.12 -18.01
C TYR A 113 4.74 4.44 -19.00
N PHE A 114 5.06 3.15 -18.81
CA PHE A 114 5.91 2.39 -19.73
C PHE A 114 5.32 2.25 -21.11
N ALA A 115 3.99 2.12 -21.22
CA ALA A 115 3.29 2.13 -22.48
C ALA A 115 3.48 3.46 -23.24
N ARG A 116 3.27 4.58 -22.55
CA ARG A 116 3.41 5.93 -23.15
C ARG A 116 4.87 6.32 -23.42
N ALA A 117 5.76 6.05 -22.46
CA ALA A 117 7.16 6.50 -22.53
C ALA A 117 7.99 5.63 -23.49
N TYR A 118 7.72 4.33 -23.53
CA TYR A 118 8.54 3.35 -24.26
C TYR A 118 7.75 2.58 -25.31
N GLY A 119 6.46 2.85 -25.47
CA GLY A 119 5.59 2.11 -26.39
C GLY A 119 5.50 0.62 -26.04
N ILE A 120 5.74 0.23 -24.78
CA ILE A 120 5.59 -1.13 -24.32
C ILE A 120 4.11 -1.36 -24.06
N ASP A 121 3.33 -1.36 -25.15
CA ASP A 121 1.90 -1.65 -25.15
C ASP A 121 1.68 -3.16 -25.22
N GLY A 122 0.80 -3.64 -24.40
CA GLY A 122 0.28 -5.00 -24.46
C GLY A 122 0.19 -5.66 -23.10
N ASP A 123 -0.82 -6.49 -23.00
CA ASP A 123 -0.98 -7.39 -21.86
C ASP A 123 -0.11 -8.64 -22.04
N VAL A 124 0.05 -9.39 -20.96
CA VAL A 124 0.66 -10.71 -21.00
C VAL A 124 -0.42 -11.74 -21.28
N TYR A 125 -0.19 -12.56 -22.28
CA TYR A 125 -1.08 -13.64 -22.69
C TYR A 125 -0.42 -14.99 -22.47
N GLU A 126 -1.22 -15.99 -22.13
CA GLU A 126 -0.77 -17.38 -22.04
C GLU A 126 -1.12 -18.12 -23.32
N LEU A 127 -0.08 -18.71 -23.93
CA LEU A 127 -0.20 -19.53 -25.12
C LEU A 127 0.29 -20.95 -24.82
N THR A 128 -0.58 -21.93 -25.00
CA THR A 128 -0.21 -23.34 -24.81
C THR A 128 0.23 -23.92 -26.15
N VAL A 129 1.39 -24.58 -26.16
CA VAL A 129 1.97 -25.20 -27.35
C VAL A 129 1.27 -26.53 -27.63
N THR A 130 0.65 -26.64 -28.82
CA THR A 130 -0.01 -27.86 -29.27
C THR A 130 0.97 -28.82 -29.94
N ALA A 131 0.55 -30.05 -30.19
CA ALA A 131 1.39 -31.04 -30.88
C ALA A 131 1.70 -30.64 -32.33
N ASP A 132 0.81 -29.88 -32.96
CA ASP A 132 0.95 -29.45 -34.38
C ASP A 132 1.77 -28.17 -34.49
N SER A 133 2.21 -27.57 -33.40
CA SER A 133 2.95 -26.31 -33.41
C SER A 133 4.38 -26.48 -33.93
N PRO A 134 4.81 -25.64 -34.89
CA PRO A 134 6.20 -25.65 -35.39
C PRO A 134 7.20 -25.21 -34.31
N LEU A 135 6.74 -24.65 -33.16
CA LEU A 135 7.63 -24.23 -32.08
C LEU A 135 8.14 -25.42 -31.24
N VAL A 136 7.58 -26.61 -31.43
CA VAL A 136 8.02 -27.83 -30.69
C VAL A 136 9.47 -28.14 -31.01
N GLY A 137 10.32 -28.22 -29.97
CA GLY A 137 11.77 -28.44 -30.10
C GLY A 137 12.61 -27.19 -30.35
N MET A 138 12.01 -26.06 -30.71
CA MET A 138 12.72 -24.77 -30.88
C MET A 138 13.22 -24.25 -29.52
N SER A 139 14.30 -23.48 -29.57
CA SER A 139 14.74 -22.72 -28.40
C SER A 139 13.93 -21.43 -28.24
N VAL A 140 13.91 -20.88 -27.01
CA VAL A 140 13.33 -19.57 -26.74
C VAL A 140 13.92 -18.50 -27.66
N ARG A 141 15.25 -18.53 -27.92
CA ARG A 141 15.94 -17.58 -28.80
C ARG A 141 15.42 -17.67 -30.23
N ASP A 142 15.27 -18.90 -30.76
CA ASP A 142 14.80 -19.11 -32.13
C ASP A 142 13.36 -18.64 -32.29
N THR A 143 12.52 -18.91 -31.28
CA THR A 143 11.11 -18.46 -31.27
C THR A 143 11.00 -16.93 -31.23
N GLU A 144 11.87 -16.26 -30.48
CA GLU A 144 11.89 -14.80 -30.39
C GLU A 144 12.47 -14.14 -31.66
N SER A 145 13.20 -14.86 -32.45
CA SER A 145 13.73 -14.38 -33.74
C SER A 145 12.72 -14.48 -34.89
N LEU A 146 11.59 -15.14 -34.69
CA LEU A 146 10.53 -15.23 -35.67
C LEU A 146 9.92 -13.86 -35.96
N HIS A 147 9.58 -13.62 -37.23
CA HIS A 147 8.98 -12.34 -37.63
C HIS A 147 7.63 -12.13 -36.95
N GLY A 148 7.45 -10.97 -36.32
CA GLY A 148 6.21 -10.65 -35.62
C GLY A 148 6.01 -11.36 -34.26
N ALA A 149 7.03 -12.07 -33.75
CA ALA A 149 6.95 -12.75 -32.46
C ALA A 149 6.73 -11.73 -31.32
N PRO A 150 5.68 -11.95 -30.46
CA PRO A 150 5.55 -11.17 -29.24
C PRO A 150 6.70 -11.45 -28.28
N LEU A 151 6.91 -10.57 -27.31
CA LEU A 151 8.00 -10.70 -26.35
C LEU A 151 7.73 -11.85 -25.37
N LEU A 152 8.59 -12.87 -25.35
CA LEU A 152 8.45 -14.00 -24.45
C LEU A 152 9.04 -13.65 -23.07
N LEU A 153 8.18 -13.55 -22.06
CA LEU A 153 8.54 -13.19 -20.69
C LEU A 153 8.60 -14.39 -19.75
N ALA A 154 7.76 -15.41 -19.98
CA ALA A 154 7.67 -16.57 -19.11
C ALA A 154 7.54 -17.87 -19.91
N LEU A 155 8.05 -18.94 -19.36
CA LEU A 155 7.95 -20.30 -19.89
C LEU A 155 7.64 -21.26 -18.76
N ARG A 156 6.61 -22.13 -18.96
CA ARG A 156 6.38 -23.29 -18.13
C ARG A 156 6.59 -24.55 -18.96
N THR A 157 7.44 -25.43 -18.49
CA THR A 157 7.66 -26.76 -19.06
C THR A 157 7.46 -27.80 -17.97
N GLY A 158 6.44 -28.66 -18.09
CA GLY A 158 6.02 -29.56 -17.02
C GLY A 158 5.53 -28.77 -15.79
N GLU A 159 6.13 -29.04 -14.63
CA GLU A 159 5.80 -28.35 -13.37
C GLU A 159 6.65 -27.08 -13.14
N GLU A 160 7.71 -26.88 -13.90
CA GLU A 160 8.61 -25.75 -13.69
C GLU A 160 8.14 -24.52 -14.48
N SER A 161 7.85 -23.44 -13.75
CA SER A 161 7.50 -22.13 -14.30
C SER A 161 8.62 -21.15 -14.04
N ARG A 162 9.15 -20.55 -15.11
CA ARG A 162 10.24 -19.55 -15.04
C ARG A 162 9.83 -18.25 -15.69
N LEU A 163 10.06 -17.15 -14.96
CA LEU A 163 10.09 -15.81 -15.53
C LEU A 163 11.47 -15.58 -16.15
N SER A 164 11.52 -14.86 -17.26
CA SER A 164 12.77 -14.58 -17.99
C SER A 164 13.54 -15.87 -18.38
N PRO A 165 12.92 -16.79 -19.13
CA PRO A 165 13.55 -18.07 -19.46
C PRO A 165 14.85 -17.88 -20.24
N PRO A 166 15.89 -18.70 -20.02
CA PRO A 166 17.10 -18.66 -20.77
C PRO A 166 16.85 -18.84 -22.28
N GLY A 167 17.64 -18.21 -23.13
CA GLY A 167 17.46 -18.30 -24.58
C GLY A 167 17.69 -19.70 -25.16
N ASP A 168 18.40 -20.58 -24.46
CA ASP A 168 18.65 -21.96 -24.78
C ASP A 168 17.60 -22.95 -24.26
N ALA A 169 16.62 -22.47 -23.49
CA ALA A 169 15.50 -23.28 -23.03
C ALA A 169 14.66 -23.77 -24.22
N ARG A 170 14.30 -25.05 -24.22
CA ARG A 170 13.52 -25.67 -25.29
C ARG A 170 12.02 -25.69 -24.99
N ILE A 171 11.26 -25.51 -26.04
CA ILE A 171 9.80 -25.50 -26.01
C ILE A 171 9.31 -26.91 -26.38
N TRP A 172 8.43 -27.48 -25.58
CA TRP A 172 7.86 -28.81 -25.77
C TRP A 172 6.35 -28.76 -25.93
N VAL A 173 5.75 -29.82 -26.40
CA VAL A 173 4.31 -29.98 -26.43
C VAL A 173 3.74 -29.81 -25.00
N GLY A 174 2.69 -29.02 -24.85
CA GLY A 174 2.10 -28.70 -23.55
C GLY A 174 2.83 -27.61 -22.76
N SER A 175 3.98 -27.09 -23.26
CA SER A 175 4.58 -25.89 -22.67
C SER A 175 3.63 -24.71 -22.73
N VAL A 176 3.63 -23.88 -21.69
CA VAL A 176 2.87 -22.63 -21.66
C VAL A 176 3.84 -21.47 -21.80
N LEU A 177 3.58 -20.60 -22.75
CA LEU A 177 4.36 -19.40 -23.03
C LEU A 177 3.63 -18.19 -22.49
N GLY A 178 4.32 -17.36 -21.69
CA GLY A 178 3.83 -16.04 -21.27
C GLY A 178 4.37 -14.99 -22.22
N MET A 179 3.56 -14.53 -23.15
CA MET A 179 3.97 -13.58 -24.19
C MET A 179 3.29 -12.22 -23.98
N MET A 180 4.07 -11.16 -24.16
CA MET A 180 3.64 -9.76 -24.04
C MET A 180 3.58 -9.10 -25.42
N GLY A 181 2.42 -8.50 -25.71
CA GLY A 181 2.21 -7.79 -26.98
C GLY A 181 0.78 -7.28 -27.12
N ALA A 182 0.51 -6.56 -28.21
CA ALA A 182 -0.85 -6.17 -28.55
C ALA A 182 -1.72 -7.43 -28.80
N LYS A 183 -2.97 -7.37 -28.41
CA LYS A 183 -3.91 -8.51 -28.49
C LYS A 183 -3.96 -9.12 -29.91
N GLU A 184 -4.01 -8.26 -30.91
CA GLU A 184 -4.05 -8.66 -32.32
C GLU A 184 -2.77 -9.38 -32.72
N GLN A 185 -1.59 -8.84 -32.35
CA GLN A 185 -0.30 -9.44 -32.64
C GLN A 185 -0.16 -10.83 -31.99
N VAL A 186 -0.59 -10.96 -30.75
CA VAL A 186 -0.53 -12.25 -30.02
C VAL A 186 -1.51 -13.25 -30.60
N ALA A 187 -2.71 -12.82 -31.01
CA ALA A 187 -3.70 -13.68 -31.63
C ALA A 187 -3.23 -14.17 -33.00
N ASP A 188 -2.68 -13.31 -33.84
CA ASP A 188 -2.13 -13.67 -35.16
C ASP A 188 -0.94 -14.64 -35.01
N PHE A 189 -0.06 -14.38 -34.05
CA PHE A 189 1.05 -15.27 -33.77
C PHE A 189 0.57 -16.66 -33.29
N ALA A 190 -0.45 -16.68 -32.42
CA ALA A 190 -1.04 -17.93 -31.93
C ALA A 190 -1.68 -18.75 -33.07
N GLN A 191 -2.39 -18.09 -33.96
CA GLN A 191 -3.05 -18.74 -35.11
C GLN A 191 -2.00 -19.30 -36.10
N ASN A 192 -1.02 -18.49 -36.46
CA ASN A 192 0.01 -18.88 -37.43
C ASN A 192 0.91 -20.00 -36.93
N HIS A 193 1.06 -20.18 -35.63
CA HIS A 193 1.93 -21.20 -35.04
C HIS A 193 1.15 -22.31 -34.30
N PHE A 194 -0.14 -22.43 -34.53
CA PHE A 194 -1.01 -23.45 -33.92
C PHE A 194 -0.90 -23.50 -32.40
N LEU A 195 -0.94 -22.32 -31.74
CA LEU A 195 -0.92 -22.20 -30.30
C LEU A 195 -2.33 -21.96 -29.78
N ARG A 196 -2.61 -22.47 -28.57
CA ARG A 196 -3.90 -22.25 -27.92
C ARG A 196 -3.79 -21.02 -27.02
N LEU A 197 -4.44 -19.92 -27.41
CA LEU A 197 -4.53 -18.69 -26.63
C LEU A 197 -5.50 -18.87 -25.45
N SER A 198 -5.05 -18.54 -24.25
CA SER A 198 -5.89 -18.49 -23.06
C SER A 198 -6.42 -17.07 -22.83
N SER A 199 -7.70 -16.95 -22.52
CA SER A 199 -8.33 -15.66 -22.21
C SER A 199 -7.93 -15.08 -20.84
N ARG A 200 -7.25 -15.85 -20.00
CA ARG A 200 -6.86 -15.46 -18.64
C ARG A 200 -5.49 -16.05 -18.28
N LEU A 201 -4.73 -15.31 -17.47
CA LEU A 201 -3.49 -15.80 -16.86
C LEU A 201 -3.82 -16.81 -15.75
N ARG A 202 -3.76 -18.09 -16.05
CA ARG A 202 -3.98 -19.19 -15.09
C ARG A 202 -2.70 -19.73 -14.51
N THR A 203 -1.69 -19.85 -15.35
CA THR A 203 -0.40 -20.46 -15.03
C THR A 203 0.56 -19.44 -14.41
N PHE A 204 0.61 -18.26 -14.98
CA PHE A 204 1.58 -17.21 -14.61
C PHE A 204 0.99 -16.08 -13.76
N GLY A 205 -0.28 -16.18 -13.33
CA GLY A 205 -0.92 -15.12 -12.55
C GLY A 205 -0.14 -14.71 -11.30
N ASP A 206 0.53 -15.66 -10.65
CA ASP A 206 1.38 -15.38 -9.48
C ASP A 206 2.75 -14.78 -9.87
N LEU A 207 3.31 -15.15 -11.03
CA LEU A 207 4.61 -14.67 -11.49
C LEU A 207 4.54 -13.23 -12.03
N PHE A 208 3.41 -12.85 -12.63
CA PHE A 208 3.16 -11.48 -13.10
C PHE A 208 2.44 -10.61 -12.06
N ASN A 209 2.36 -11.06 -10.82
CA ASN A 209 1.83 -10.24 -9.74
C ASN A 209 2.77 -9.03 -9.50
N PRO A 210 2.27 -7.78 -9.54
CA PRO A 210 3.09 -6.57 -9.35
C PRO A 210 3.85 -6.52 -8.03
N SER A 211 3.41 -7.27 -7.02
CA SER A 211 4.15 -7.40 -5.75
C SER A 211 5.38 -8.31 -5.85
N ARG A 212 5.49 -9.14 -6.89
CA ARG A 212 6.60 -10.10 -7.07
C ARG A 212 7.50 -9.75 -8.24
N ALA A 213 6.93 -9.25 -9.33
CA ALA A 213 7.67 -8.93 -10.54
C ALA A 213 7.08 -7.69 -11.21
N GLY A 214 7.86 -7.04 -12.04
CA GLY A 214 7.41 -5.89 -12.79
C GLY A 214 8.49 -5.29 -13.68
N ILE A 215 8.13 -4.15 -14.27
CA ILE A 215 9.02 -3.39 -15.14
C ILE A 215 9.73 -2.33 -14.30
N SER A 216 11.02 -2.17 -14.54
CA SER A 216 11.88 -1.18 -13.88
C SER A 216 12.80 -0.48 -14.88
N GLU A 217 13.21 0.72 -14.53
CA GLU A 217 14.21 1.50 -15.26
C GLU A 217 15.54 1.45 -14.52
N ALA A 218 16.61 1.26 -15.28
CA ALA A 218 17.96 1.29 -14.73
C ALA A 218 18.91 2.05 -15.67
N VAL A 219 19.74 2.90 -15.10
CA VAL A 219 20.74 3.68 -15.83
C VAL A 219 22.09 2.98 -15.76
N VAL A 220 22.79 2.94 -16.89
CA VAL A 220 24.14 2.35 -17.00
C VAL A 220 25.19 3.40 -16.63
N PRO A 221 25.93 3.25 -15.51
CA PRO A 221 26.98 4.19 -15.14
C PRO A 221 28.22 4.03 -16.04
N PRO A 222 29.07 5.06 -16.14
CA PRO A 222 30.30 5.01 -16.98
C PRO A 222 31.28 3.92 -16.55
N THR A 223 31.17 3.40 -15.34
CA THR A 223 32.03 2.35 -14.78
C THR A 223 31.50 0.94 -14.99
N SER A 224 30.36 0.79 -15.69
CA SER A 224 29.68 -0.50 -15.87
C SER A 224 30.49 -1.47 -16.75
N GLY A 225 30.54 -2.72 -16.31
CA GLY A 225 31.07 -3.84 -17.10
C GLY A 225 30.14 -4.27 -18.26
N PHE A 226 28.95 -3.68 -18.38
CA PHE A 226 27.99 -3.92 -19.47
C PHE A 226 28.32 -3.14 -20.75
N ILE A 227 29.15 -2.09 -20.64
CA ILE A 227 29.50 -1.21 -21.77
C ILE A 227 30.19 -1.99 -22.89
N GLY A 228 29.69 -1.80 -24.10
CA GLY A 228 30.19 -2.46 -25.31
C GLY A 228 29.68 -3.87 -25.54
N LYS A 229 28.97 -4.46 -24.58
CA LYS A 229 28.39 -5.80 -24.70
C LYS A 229 26.92 -5.74 -25.03
N THR A 230 26.41 -6.76 -25.68
CA THR A 230 24.98 -6.94 -25.94
C THR A 230 24.31 -7.69 -24.79
N SER A 231 23.00 -7.56 -24.66
CA SER A 231 22.21 -8.32 -23.67
C SER A 231 22.38 -9.84 -23.85
N ALA A 232 22.56 -10.31 -25.07
CA ALA A 232 22.82 -11.71 -25.38
C ALA A 232 24.17 -12.19 -24.85
N GLN A 233 25.23 -11.38 -25.02
CA GLN A 233 26.59 -11.67 -24.50
C GLN A 233 26.61 -11.64 -22.94
N LEU A 234 25.86 -10.73 -22.32
CA LEU A 234 25.77 -10.63 -20.87
C LEU A 234 24.94 -11.75 -20.26
N SER A 235 24.16 -12.48 -21.07
CA SER A 235 23.28 -13.56 -20.59
C SER A 235 22.39 -13.12 -19.41
N LEU A 236 21.85 -11.88 -19.44
CA LEU A 236 21.12 -11.24 -18.33
C LEU A 236 20.02 -12.14 -17.74
N ARG A 237 19.30 -12.86 -18.61
CA ARG A 237 18.24 -13.77 -18.18
C ARG A 237 18.78 -14.97 -17.38
N LYS A 238 19.91 -15.54 -17.81
CA LYS A 238 20.50 -16.74 -17.21
C LYS A 238 21.24 -16.43 -15.92
N GLN A 239 21.95 -15.29 -15.88
CA GLN A 239 22.77 -14.89 -14.75
C GLN A 239 22.01 -14.10 -13.69
N LEU A 240 21.13 -13.22 -14.11
CA LEU A 240 20.47 -12.25 -13.23
C LEU A 240 18.95 -12.40 -13.18
N GLY A 241 18.34 -13.30 -13.96
CA GLY A 241 16.87 -13.43 -14.03
C GLY A 241 16.14 -12.21 -14.62
N ILE A 242 16.87 -11.36 -15.36
CA ILE A 242 16.36 -10.06 -15.86
C ILE A 242 16.18 -10.11 -17.38
N SER A 243 14.99 -9.73 -17.84
CA SER A 243 14.70 -9.53 -19.27
C SER A 243 14.85 -8.07 -19.65
N LEU A 244 15.69 -7.78 -20.63
CA LEU A 244 15.78 -6.45 -21.25
C LEU A 244 14.62 -6.28 -22.24
N LEU A 245 13.77 -5.28 -22.03
CA LEU A 245 12.60 -4.97 -22.86
C LEU A 245 12.93 -3.91 -23.92
N ALA A 246 13.65 -2.86 -23.52
CA ALA A 246 14.03 -1.76 -24.39
C ALA A 246 15.30 -1.06 -23.86
N ILE A 247 15.97 -0.35 -24.74
CA ILE A 247 17.04 0.61 -24.41
C ILE A 247 16.59 1.98 -24.85
N ASN A 248 16.54 2.95 -23.93
CA ASN A 248 16.30 4.34 -24.27
C ASN A 248 17.66 5.06 -24.31
N ARG A 249 18.01 5.55 -25.49
CA ARG A 249 19.26 6.26 -25.78
C ARG A 249 18.92 7.54 -26.54
N ASP A 250 19.35 8.70 -26.04
CA ASP A 250 19.17 10.00 -26.70
C ASP A 250 17.70 10.27 -27.12
N LYS A 251 16.75 9.92 -26.24
CA LYS A 251 15.28 9.98 -26.47
C LYS A 251 14.76 9.05 -27.57
N GLN A 252 15.59 8.13 -28.06
CA GLN A 252 15.16 7.08 -28.98
C GLN A 252 15.01 5.75 -28.24
N VAL A 253 13.85 5.11 -28.43
CA VAL A 253 13.54 3.82 -27.81
C VAL A 253 13.87 2.70 -28.79
N LEU A 254 14.92 1.94 -28.47
CA LEU A 254 15.34 0.76 -29.22
C LEU A 254 14.65 -0.46 -28.63
N ARG A 255 13.71 -1.08 -29.36
CA ARG A 255 12.95 -2.27 -28.92
C ARG A 255 13.31 -3.52 -29.68
N ALA A 256 13.11 -3.50 -31.00
CA ALA A 256 13.33 -4.67 -31.84
C ALA A 256 14.81 -5.14 -31.79
N ASP A 257 15.73 -4.20 -31.76
CA ASP A 257 17.18 -4.47 -31.75
C ASP A 257 17.80 -4.37 -30.35
N ALA A 258 17.01 -4.19 -29.28
CA ALA A 258 17.55 -3.98 -27.92
C ALA A 258 18.53 -5.09 -27.49
N ARG A 259 18.28 -6.32 -27.93
CA ARG A 259 19.11 -7.49 -27.58
C ARG A 259 20.43 -7.56 -28.34
N ALA A 260 20.44 -7.06 -29.57
CA ALA A 260 21.61 -7.04 -30.43
C ALA A 260 22.42 -5.75 -30.31
N THR A 261 21.84 -4.72 -29.67
CA THR A 261 22.48 -3.42 -29.52
C THR A 261 23.50 -3.44 -28.39
N PRO A 262 24.74 -3.02 -28.61
CA PRO A 262 25.75 -2.85 -27.57
C PRO A 262 25.31 -1.74 -26.61
N ILE A 263 25.36 -2.03 -25.31
CA ILE A 263 25.01 -1.11 -24.22
C ILE A 263 26.09 -0.02 -24.12
N ARG A 264 25.68 1.22 -23.88
CA ARG A 264 26.55 2.38 -23.67
C ARG A 264 26.33 3.01 -22.29
N ALA A 265 27.32 3.77 -21.82
CA ALA A 265 27.16 4.59 -20.64
C ALA A 265 26.07 5.62 -20.87
N GLY A 266 25.21 5.80 -19.85
CA GLY A 266 24.06 6.71 -19.91
C GLY A 266 22.79 6.10 -20.54
N ASP A 267 22.86 4.88 -21.10
CA ASP A 267 21.65 4.19 -21.54
C ASP A 267 20.70 3.95 -20.38
N MET A 268 19.41 4.17 -20.63
CA MET A 268 18.37 3.74 -19.73
C MET A 268 17.80 2.41 -20.20
N LEU A 269 18.03 1.38 -19.41
CA LEU A 269 17.54 0.03 -19.66
C LEU A 269 16.15 -0.13 -19.07
N VAL A 270 15.20 -0.59 -19.86
CA VAL A 270 13.88 -1.00 -19.39
C VAL A 270 13.91 -2.51 -19.17
N LEU A 271 13.75 -2.91 -17.92
CA LEU A 271 13.99 -4.27 -17.45
C LEU A 271 12.68 -4.86 -16.92
N HIS A 272 12.45 -6.15 -17.14
CA HIS A 272 11.41 -6.92 -16.48
C HIS A 272 12.05 -8.04 -15.68
N SER A 273 11.69 -8.14 -14.39
CA SER A 273 12.28 -9.12 -13.46
C SER A 273 11.41 -9.37 -12.24
N ILE A 274 11.73 -10.42 -11.49
CA ILE A 274 11.28 -10.59 -10.11
C ILE A 274 12.03 -9.55 -9.26
N TRP A 275 11.36 -8.92 -8.29
CA TRP A 275 11.95 -7.85 -7.48
C TRP A 275 13.15 -8.30 -6.65
N THR A 276 13.16 -9.56 -6.19
CA THR A 276 14.31 -10.15 -5.47
C THR A 276 15.54 -10.24 -6.34
N ASP A 277 15.37 -10.65 -7.61
CA ASP A 277 16.47 -10.78 -8.56
C ASP A 277 17.02 -9.41 -8.95
N LEU A 278 16.11 -8.44 -9.16
CA LEU A 278 16.49 -7.06 -9.41
C LEU A 278 17.27 -6.46 -8.23
N ALA A 279 16.79 -6.67 -7.01
CA ALA A 279 17.44 -6.18 -5.79
C ALA A 279 18.83 -6.77 -5.60
N GLN A 280 18.99 -8.06 -5.93
CA GLN A 280 20.31 -8.71 -5.88
C GLN A 280 21.25 -8.18 -6.95
N ALA A 281 20.78 -8.04 -8.19
CA ALA A 281 21.56 -7.51 -9.30
C ALA A 281 21.93 -6.02 -9.09
N ALA A 282 21.05 -5.23 -8.49
CA ALA A 282 21.28 -3.82 -8.17
C ALA A 282 22.36 -3.60 -7.08
N LYS A 283 22.76 -4.63 -6.33
CA LYS A 283 23.92 -4.55 -5.41
C LYS A 283 25.25 -4.47 -6.19
N GLY A 284 25.24 -4.86 -7.47
CA GLY A 284 26.36 -4.68 -8.38
C GLY A 284 26.56 -3.21 -8.77
N LYS A 285 27.67 -2.93 -9.48
CA LYS A 285 28.01 -1.58 -9.97
C LYS A 285 27.64 -1.38 -11.45
N ASP A 286 26.99 -2.36 -12.07
CA ASP A 286 26.78 -2.38 -13.52
C ASP A 286 25.58 -1.55 -13.98
N PHE A 287 24.58 -1.36 -13.13
CA PHE A 287 23.46 -0.46 -13.38
C PHE A 287 22.86 0.07 -12.06
N VAL A 288 22.19 1.21 -12.15
CA VAL A 288 21.50 1.85 -11.02
C VAL A 288 20.01 1.88 -11.33
N VAL A 289 19.21 1.21 -10.52
CA VAL A 289 17.75 1.20 -10.67
C VAL A 289 17.19 2.55 -10.24
N VAL A 290 16.38 3.16 -11.11
CA VAL A 290 15.78 4.48 -10.92
C VAL A 290 14.35 4.36 -10.42
N THR A 291 13.63 3.32 -10.85
CA THR A 291 12.25 3.08 -10.45
C THR A 291 12.18 2.54 -9.03
N ASP A 292 11.26 3.06 -8.22
CA ASP A 292 10.97 2.48 -6.92
C ASP A 292 10.33 1.11 -7.07
N TYR A 293 10.91 0.11 -6.42
CA TYR A 293 10.44 -1.27 -6.42
C TYR A 293 10.44 -1.85 -5.00
N PRO A 294 9.62 -2.88 -4.70
CA PRO A 294 9.62 -3.54 -3.40
C PRO A 294 10.98 -4.19 -3.12
N LYS A 295 11.71 -3.67 -2.15
CA LYS A 295 13.08 -4.14 -1.78
C LYS A 295 13.06 -5.17 -0.65
N ASP A 296 11.88 -5.52 -0.14
CA ASP A 296 11.73 -6.32 1.06
C ASP A 296 12.11 -7.79 0.83
N GLU A 297 13.12 -8.23 1.54
CA GLU A 297 13.57 -9.61 1.59
C GLU A 297 12.58 -10.45 2.41
N GLN A 298 11.78 -11.29 1.75
CA GLN A 298 10.83 -12.16 2.44
C GLN A 298 11.57 -13.28 3.20
N ARG A 299 11.34 -13.37 4.52
CA ARG A 299 11.93 -14.39 5.42
C ARG A 299 10.87 -15.35 5.95
N PRO A 300 10.26 -16.22 5.11
CA PRO A 300 9.15 -17.09 5.52
C PRO A 300 9.52 -18.08 6.63
N HIS A 301 10.80 -18.46 6.72
CA HIS A 301 11.30 -19.35 7.76
C HIS A 301 11.24 -18.74 9.18
N LYS A 302 11.21 -17.40 9.29
CA LYS A 302 11.11 -16.69 10.58
C LYS A 302 9.68 -16.34 10.99
N PHE A 303 8.68 -16.70 10.18
CA PHE A 303 7.28 -16.38 10.42
C PHE A 303 6.79 -16.85 11.80
N LYS A 304 7.10 -18.09 12.18
CA LYS A 304 6.68 -18.65 13.48
C LYS A 304 7.26 -17.86 14.66
N ILE A 305 8.53 -17.48 14.58
CA ILE A 305 9.21 -16.69 15.62
C ILE A 305 8.59 -15.28 15.71
N ALA A 306 8.35 -14.64 14.54
CA ALA A 306 7.69 -13.34 14.47
C ALA A 306 6.29 -13.37 15.12
N MET A 307 5.48 -14.38 14.80
CA MET A 307 4.15 -14.55 15.37
C MET A 307 4.17 -14.79 16.88
N THR A 308 5.14 -15.58 17.37
CA THR A 308 5.27 -15.82 18.81
C THR A 308 5.64 -14.53 19.55
N ILE A 309 6.62 -13.78 19.06
CA ILE A 309 7.02 -12.51 19.66
C ILE A 309 5.88 -11.50 19.62
N PHE A 310 5.17 -11.42 18.50
CA PHE A 310 3.99 -10.56 18.35
C PHE A 310 2.89 -10.94 19.37
N ALA A 311 2.58 -12.23 19.51
CA ALA A 311 1.60 -12.70 20.47
C ALA A 311 1.99 -12.36 21.92
N ILE A 312 3.27 -12.54 22.28
CA ILE A 312 3.78 -12.16 23.60
C ILE A 312 3.65 -10.65 23.81
N SER A 313 4.04 -9.83 22.84
CA SER A 313 3.93 -8.39 22.91
C SER A 313 2.47 -7.92 23.09
N MET A 314 1.54 -8.56 22.38
CA MET A 314 0.10 -8.28 22.53
C MET A 314 -0.43 -8.71 23.89
N LEU A 315 -0.02 -9.87 24.42
CA LEU A 315 -0.40 -10.30 25.77
C LEU A 315 0.14 -9.34 26.84
N LEU A 316 1.36 -8.84 26.67
CA LEU A 316 1.92 -7.82 27.57
C LEU A 316 1.13 -6.50 27.48
N ALA A 317 0.75 -6.08 26.27
CA ALA A 317 -0.06 -4.88 26.05
C ALA A 317 -1.49 -5.00 26.62
N LEU A 318 -2.02 -6.22 26.64
CA LEU A 318 -3.31 -6.52 27.31
C LEU A 318 -3.22 -6.52 28.83
N SER A 319 -2.01 -6.71 29.36
CA SER A 319 -1.76 -6.64 30.78
C SER A 319 -1.87 -5.19 31.25
N SER A 320 -2.86 -4.85 32.09
CA SER A 320 -3.04 -3.51 32.66
C SER A 320 -1.88 -3.01 33.52
N LYS A 321 -0.86 -3.86 33.76
CA LYS A 321 0.32 -3.54 34.58
C LYS A 321 1.46 -2.86 33.80
N ILE A 322 1.49 -2.98 32.49
CA ILE A 322 2.56 -2.45 31.62
C ILE A 322 1.96 -1.46 30.63
N PRO A 323 2.48 -0.23 30.55
CA PRO A 323 2.06 0.72 29.52
C PRO A 323 2.21 0.13 28.13
N VAL A 324 1.19 0.33 27.28
CA VAL A 324 1.14 -0.23 25.92
C VAL A 324 2.37 0.09 25.08
N PRO A 325 2.93 1.32 25.09
CA PRO A 325 4.16 1.63 24.36
C PRO A 325 5.34 0.76 24.75
N ILE A 326 5.50 0.47 26.07
CA ILE A 326 6.60 -0.37 26.57
C ILE A 326 6.41 -1.82 26.11
N ALA A 327 5.19 -2.35 26.16
CA ALA A 327 4.88 -3.69 25.66
C ALA A 327 5.21 -3.85 24.17
N LEU A 328 4.84 -2.87 23.35
CA LEU A 328 5.12 -2.87 21.92
C LEU A 328 6.63 -2.73 21.63
N MET A 329 7.34 -1.86 22.35
CA MET A 329 8.80 -1.72 22.22
C MET A 329 9.54 -3.00 22.62
N THR A 330 9.05 -3.73 23.62
CA THR A 330 9.58 -5.06 23.98
C THR A 330 9.43 -6.05 22.83
N GLY A 331 8.29 -6.00 22.09
CA GLY A 331 8.08 -6.80 20.89
C GLY A 331 9.06 -6.46 19.78
N VAL A 332 9.28 -5.16 19.52
CA VAL A 332 10.27 -4.70 18.52
C VAL A 332 11.68 -5.17 18.89
N ALA A 333 12.08 -4.99 20.16
CA ALA A 333 13.38 -5.46 20.66
C ALA A 333 13.53 -6.97 20.49
N GLY A 334 12.49 -7.74 20.81
CA GLY A 334 12.48 -9.19 20.59
C GLY A 334 12.65 -9.58 19.12
N MET A 335 12.00 -8.88 18.18
CA MET A 335 12.16 -9.14 16.75
C MET A 335 13.55 -8.82 16.23
N LEU A 336 14.19 -7.76 16.74
CA LEU A 336 15.57 -7.40 16.42
C LEU A 336 16.56 -8.46 16.95
N VAL A 337 16.43 -8.86 18.20
CA VAL A 337 17.31 -9.87 18.84
C VAL A 337 17.17 -11.24 18.14
N ALA A 338 15.94 -11.64 17.78
CA ALA A 338 15.70 -12.87 17.04
C ALA A 338 16.11 -12.77 15.56
N GLY A 339 16.55 -11.59 15.09
CA GLY A 339 16.93 -11.32 13.70
C GLY A 339 15.77 -11.51 12.73
N VAL A 340 14.53 -11.33 13.18
CA VAL A 340 13.34 -11.31 12.31
C VAL A 340 13.40 -10.11 11.38
N ILE A 341 13.79 -8.97 11.93
CA ILE A 341 14.07 -7.72 11.23
C ILE A 341 15.49 -7.25 11.53
N ASN A 342 16.13 -6.58 10.58
CA ASN A 342 17.41 -5.93 10.79
C ASN A 342 17.22 -4.52 11.34
N ILE A 343 18.27 -3.94 11.91
CA ILE A 343 18.21 -2.59 12.48
C ILE A 343 17.85 -1.53 11.41
N ASP A 344 18.38 -1.67 10.20
CA ASP A 344 18.11 -0.74 9.09
C ASP A 344 16.65 -0.85 8.62
N GLU A 345 16.08 -2.06 8.58
CA GLU A 345 14.67 -2.30 8.29
C GLU A 345 13.77 -1.67 9.37
N ALA A 346 14.16 -1.81 10.65
CA ALA A 346 13.43 -1.20 11.75
C ALA A 346 13.45 0.33 11.66
N TYR A 347 14.60 0.94 11.37
CA TYR A 347 14.72 2.38 11.17
C TYR A 347 13.92 2.87 9.95
N ALA A 348 13.96 2.12 8.84
CA ALA A 348 13.18 2.44 7.63
C ALA A 348 11.66 2.33 7.84
N ALA A 349 11.21 1.44 8.74
CA ALA A 349 9.80 1.29 9.09
C ALA A 349 9.25 2.46 9.93
N ILE A 350 10.13 3.26 10.57
CA ILE A 350 9.73 4.41 11.38
C ILE A 350 9.33 5.58 10.47
N SER A 351 8.11 6.05 10.62
CA SER A 351 7.67 7.31 9.98
C SER A 351 8.24 8.51 10.72
N TRP A 352 9.50 8.86 10.45
CA TRP A 352 10.19 9.99 11.09
C TRP A 352 9.44 11.31 10.97
N LYS A 353 8.78 11.55 9.83
CA LYS A 353 7.91 12.71 9.64
C LYS A 353 6.83 12.78 10.71
N THR A 354 6.18 11.65 11.02
CA THR A 354 5.14 11.58 12.06
C THR A 354 5.73 11.77 13.45
N VAL A 355 6.90 11.18 13.73
CA VAL A 355 7.59 11.34 15.03
C VAL A 355 7.94 12.80 15.29
N PHE A 356 8.57 13.49 14.33
CA PHE A 356 8.90 14.90 14.47
C PHE A 356 7.67 15.80 14.56
N LEU A 357 6.62 15.49 13.79
CA LEU A 357 5.36 16.23 13.86
C LEU A 357 4.73 16.10 15.24
N MET A 358 4.71 14.91 15.83
CA MET A 358 4.22 14.70 17.19
C MET A 358 5.08 15.46 18.21
N ALA A 359 6.40 15.35 18.12
CA ALA A 359 7.33 16.03 19.02
C ALA A 359 7.16 17.56 19.02
N CYS A 360 6.80 18.15 17.87
CA CYS A 360 6.54 19.59 17.76
C CYS A 360 5.12 19.99 18.21
N LEU A 361 4.12 19.14 18.00
CA LEU A 361 2.72 19.48 18.28
C LEU A 361 2.32 19.24 19.74
N ILE A 362 2.89 18.25 20.43
CA ILE A 362 2.60 17.99 21.85
C ILE A 362 2.88 19.23 22.71
N PRO A 363 4.05 19.91 22.62
CA PRO A 363 4.28 21.18 23.36
C PRO A 363 3.28 22.27 23.00
N LEU A 364 2.79 22.33 21.76
CA LEU A 364 1.78 23.31 21.36
C LEU A 364 0.44 23.04 22.04
N GLY A 365 0.02 21.77 22.10
CA GLY A 365 -1.20 21.38 22.83
C GLY A 365 -1.10 21.71 24.32
N TRP A 366 0.07 21.41 24.94
CA TRP A 366 0.33 21.78 26.35
C TRP A 366 0.36 23.30 26.55
N ALA A 367 0.97 24.06 25.65
CA ALA A 367 0.98 25.53 25.73
C ALA A 367 -0.44 26.13 25.64
N MET A 368 -1.30 25.57 24.78
CA MET A 368 -2.67 25.98 24.61
C MET A 368 -3.51 25.73 25.87
N ASP A 369 -3.27 24.62 26.56
CA ASP A 369 -3.93 24.29 27.81
C ASP A 369 -3.39 25.13 28.98
N SER A 370 -2.05 25.19 29.15
CA SER A 370 -1.41 25.93 30.26
C SER A 370 -1.57 27.46 30.18
N SER A 371 -1.74 28.01 28.98
CA SER A 371 -2.02 29.44 28.79
C SER A 371 -3.47 29.82 29.07
N GLY A 372 -4.37 28.85 29.28
CA GLY A 372 -5.81 29.06 29.41
C GLY A 372 -6.52 29.32 28.09
N ALA A 373 -5.83 29.27 26.95
CA ALA A 373 -6.42 29.51 25.63
C ALA A 373 -7.53 28.48 25.30
N ALA A 374 -7.32 27.22 25.67
CA ALA A 374 -8.33 26.17 25.48
C ALA A 374 -9.60 26.45 26.31
N ALA A 375 -9.45 26.85 27.57
CA ALA A 375 -10.57 27.21 28.44
C ALA A 375 -11.30 28.48 27.95
N TRP A 376 -10.56 29.50 27.48
CA TRP A 376 -11.13 30.71 26.88
C TRP A 376 -11.94 30.39 25.62
N LEU A 377 -11.41 29.60 24.70
CA LEU A 377 -12.11 29.16 23.50
C LEU A 377 -13.38 28.37 23.84
N ALA A 378 -13.30 27.47 24.83
CA ALA A 378 -14.43 26.70 25.29
C ALA A 378 -15.55 27.60 25.85
N GLY A 379 -15.20 28.54 26.76
CA GLY A 379 -16.16 29.46 27.37
C GLY A 379 -16.84 30.35 26.32
N HIS A 380 -16.02 30.97 25.44
CA HIS A 380 -16.57 31.85 24.40
C HIS A 380 -17.43 31.12 23.36
N SER A 381 -17.10 29.85 23.06
CA SER A 381 -17.93 29.03 22.17
C SER A 381 -19.28 28.67 22.83
N LEU A 382 -19.29 28.39 24.12
CA LEU A 382 -20.52 28.05 24.85
C LEU A 382 -21.44 29.27 25.08
N GLU A 383 -20.88 30.49 25.29
CA GLU A 383 -21.64 31.73 25.41
C GLU A 383 -22.49 32.06 24.16
N GLN A 384 -22.07 31.54 22.98
CA GLN A 384 -22.81 31.74 21.73
C GLN A 384 -23.92 30.72 21.49
N LEU A 385 -24.03 29.68 22.36
CA LEU A 385 -25.04 28.65 22.26
C LEU A 385 -26.25 29.00 23.10
N PRO A 386 -27.46 28.62 22.70
CA PRO A 386 -28.67 28.80 23.50
C PRO A 386 -28.58 28.07 24.85
N ASP A 387 -29.21 28.64 25.88
CA ASP A 387 -29.34 27.98 27.16
C ASP A 387 -30.01 26.60 27.04
N GLY A 388 -29.41 25.58 27.68
CA GLY A 388 -29.92 24.21 27.60
C GLY A 388 -29.55 23.46 26.33
N PHE A 389 -28.49 23.87 25.60
CA PHE A 389 -28.00 23.15 24.43
C PHE A 389 -27.66 21.69 24.78
N PRO A 390 -28.22 20.69 24.08
CA PRO A 390 -28.08 19.29 24.46
C PRO A 390 -26.63 18.79 24.24
N LEU A 391 -26.08 18.09 25.24
CA LEU A 391 -24.70 17.57 25.22
C LEU A 391 -24.40 16.70 24.00
N TRP A 392 -25.34 15.87 23.55
CA TRP A 392 -25.16 15.02 22.39
C TRP A 392 -24.95 15.82 21.11
N LEU A 393 -25.60 16.97 20.96
CA LEU A 393 -25.44 17.85 19.80
C LEU A 393 -24.09 18.57 19.86
N LEU A 394 -23.62 18.95 21.04
CA LEU A 394 -22.30 19.50 21.27
C LEU A 394 -21.20 18.49 20.92
N GLN A 395 -21.39 17.21 21.26
CA GLN A 395 -20.49 16.12 20.87
C GLN A 395 -20.42 15.95 19.36
N ILE A 396 -21.53 16.00 18.66
CA ILE A 396 -21.58 15.97 17.19
C ILE A 396 -20.81 17.17 16.59
N LEU A 397 -21.05 18.37 17.11
CA LEU A 397 -20.38 19.57 16.63
C LEU A 397 -18.86 19.50 16.78
N ILE A 398 -18.39 19.03 17.95
CA ILE A 398 -16.96 18.81 18.20
C ILE A 398 -16.40 17.74 17.27
N GLY A 399 -17.13 16.66 17.04
CA GLY A 399 -16.72 15.62 16.10
C GLY A 399 -16.57 16.15 14.67
N LEU A 400 -17.55 16.91 14.19
CA LEU A 400 -17.51 17.55 12.86
C LEU A 400 -16.36 18.56 12.74
N LEU A 401 -16.17 19.40 13.78
CA LEU A 401 -15.10 20.36 13.81
C LEU A 401 -13.73 19.67 13.79
N THR A 402 -13.57 18.60 14.57
CA THR A 402 -12.36 17.79 14.60
C THR A 402 -12.07 17.15 13.24
N THR A 403 -13.10 16.62 12.58
CA THR A 403 -12.97 16.08 11.21
C THR A 403 -12.50 17.17 10.24
N ALA A 404 -13.07 18.38 10.31
CA ALA A 404 -12.64 19.51 9.48
C ALA A 404 -11.17 19.90 9.73
N PHE A 405 -10.73 19.97 10.99
CA PHE A 405 -9.33 20.18 11.35
C PHE A 405 -8.41 19.07 10.86
N SER A 406 -8.87 17.81 10.95
CA SER A 406 -8.14 16.64 10.46
C SER A 406 -7.92 16.68 8.94
N LEU A 407 -8.86 17.24 8.18
CA LEU A 407 -8.71 17.46 6.74
C LEU A 407 -7.64 18.53 6.43
N ALA A 408 -7.56 19.57 7.24
CA ALA A 408 -6.68 20.72 7.00
C ALA A 408 -5.23 20.45 7.46
N ILE A 409 -5.04 19.89 8.65
CA ILE A 409 -3.71 19.76 9.29
C ILE A 409 -3.19 18.32 9.17
N SER A 410 -3.72 17.42 9.94
CA SER A 410 -3.55 15.97 9.96
C SER A 410 -4.36 15.40 11.12
N HIS A 411 -4.64 14.10 11.07
CA HIS A 411 -5.38 13.42 12.16
C HIS A 411 -4.69 13.53 13.53
N VAL A 412 -3.36 13.43 13.58
CA VAL A 412 -2.57 13.59 14.81
C VAL A 412 -2.60 15.03 15.32
N GLY A 413 -2.36 16.00 14.44
CA GLY A 413 -2.38 17.42 14.79
C GLY A 413 -3.75 17.88 15.28
N ALA A 414 -4.82 17.47 14.59
CA ALA A 414 -6.17 17.76 15.01
C ALA A 414 -6.48 17.20 16.42
N THR A 415 -6.03 15.98 16.72
CA THR A 415 -6.23 15.39 18.05
C THR A 415 -5.52 16.18 19.14
N ILE A 416 -4.25 16.54 18.94
CA ILE A 416 -3.45 17.25 19.95
C ILE A 416 -4.04 18.62 20.27
N ILE A 417 -4.59 19.31 19.27
CA ILE A 417 -5.20 20.63 19.45
C ILE A 417 -6.61 20.53 20.04
N MET A 418 -7.43 19.60 19.52
CA MET A 418 -8.84 19.54 19.83
C MET A 418 -9.14 18.84 21.18
N VAL A 419 -8.29 17.91 21.65
CA VAL A 419 -8.52 17.21 22.93
C VAL A 419 -8.55 18.19 24.13
N PRO A 420 -7.57 19.10 24.33
CA PRO A 420 -7.65 20.08 25.40
C PRO A 420 -8.91 20.96 25.32
N ILE A 421 -9.28 21.41 24.11
CA ILE A 421 -10.49 22.21 23.90
C ILE A 421 -11.74 21.42 24.27
N ALA A 422 -11.84 20.17 23.80
CA ALA A 422 -12.99 19.32 24.06
C ALA A 422 -13.16 18.98 25.55
N ILE A 423 -12.05 18.74 26.27
CA ILE A 423 -12.06 18.54 27.72
C ILE A 423 -12.61 19.77 28.44
N ASN A 424 -12.13 20.96 28.09
CA ASN A 424 -12.60 22.21 28.70
C ASN A 424 -14.07 22.50 28.36
N ILE A 425 -14.51 22.23 27.12
CA ILE A 425 -15.93 22.33 26.73
C ILE A 425 -16.79 21.37 27.56
N ALA A 426 -16.34 20.13 27.71
CA ALA A 426 -17.08 19.13 28.51
C ALA A 426 -17.22 19.56 29.95
N LEU A 427 -16.13 20.05 30.57
CA LEU A 427 -16.14 20.54 31.95
C LEU A 427 -17.11 21.74 32.13
N ALA A 428 -17.07 22.69 31.19
CA ALA A 428 -17.94 23.88 31.25
C ALA A 428 -19.43 23.55 30.98
N ALA A 429 -19.68 22.54 30.11
CA ALA A 429 -21.05 22.10 29.79
C ALA A 429 -21.60 21.02 30.76
N GLY A 430 -20.82 20.57 31.75
CA GLY A 430 -21.22 19.52 32.70
C GLY A 430 -21.27 18.12 32.07
N GLY A 431 -20.53 17.88 31.00
CA GLY A 431 -20.40 16.59 30.34
C GLY A 431 -19.21 15.77 30.84
N ASP A 432 -19.08 14.54 30.35
CA ASP A 432 -17.91 13.68 30.62
C ASP A 432 -16.71 14.07 29.73
N PRO A 433 -15.62 14.62 30.30
CA PRO A 433 -14.43 15.02 29.53
C PRO A 433 -13.78 13.88 28.78
N THR A 434 -13.80 12.66 29.34
CA THR A 434 -13.22 11.47 28.72
C THR A 434 -13.97 11.06 27.46
N ALA A 435 -15.32 11.12 27.51
CA ALA A 435 -16.16 10.85 26.34
C ALA A 435 -15.92 11.86 25.21
N PHE A 436 -15.81 13.16 25.54
CA PHE A 436 -15.52 14.22 24.57
C PHE A 436 -14.14 14.05 23.93
N ALA A 437 -13.13 13.74 24.72
CA ALA A 437 -11.78 13.48 24.23
C ALA A 437 -11.73 12.22 23.31
N LEU A 438 -12.49 11.17 23.65
CA LEU A 438 -12.61 9.97 22.82
C LEU A 438 -13.29 10.28 21.47
N ILE A 439 -14.35 11.12 21.46
CA ILE A 439 -15.01 11.56 20.23
C ILE A 439 -14.03 12.29 19.34
N VAL A 440 -13.20 13.18 19.87
CA VAL A 440 -12.15 13.89 19.14
C VAL A 440 -11.18 12.88 18.48
N ALA A 441 -10.65 11.93 19.23
CA ALA A 441 -9.69 10.97 18.72
C ALA A 441 -10.29 10.08 17.62
N LEU A 442 -11.54 9.64 17.79
CA LEU A 442 -12.26 8.83 16.79
C LEU A 442 -12.57 9.66 15.54
N SER A 443 -13.07 10.88 15.67
CA SER A 443 -13.41 11.76 14.56
C SER A 443 -12.18 12.18 13.75
N ALA A 444 -11.06 12.43 14.42
CA ALA A 444 -9.79 12.70 13.75
C ALA A 444 -9.28 11.50 12.93
N SER A 445 -9.47 10.28 13.47
CA SER A 445 -8.96 9.02 12.88
C SER A 445 -9.73 8.58 11.64
N ASN A 446 -11.04 8.82 11.62
CA ASN A 446 -11.97 8.27 10.64
C ASN A 446 -12.17 9.19 9.42
N ASN A 447 -11.16 9.99 9.08
CA ASN A 447 -11.20 10.81 7.89
C ASN A 447 -11.04 9.96 6.62
N LEU A 448 -12.14 9.78 5.89
CA LEU A 448 -12.24 9.00 4.66
C LEU A 448 -12.35 9.86 3.39
N MET A 449 -12.42 11.19 3.55
CA MET A 449 -12.70 12.11 2.45
C MET A 449 -11.46 12.45 1.61
N THR A 450 -10.27 12.24 2.15
CA THR A 450 -9.02 12.63 1.48
C THR A 450 -7.96 11.53 1.52
N ALA A 451 -7.04 11.59 0.57
CA ALA A 451 -5.84 10.75 0.55
C ALA A 451 -4.79 11.15 1.60
N SER A 452 -5.09 12.10 2.52
CA SER A 452 -4.21 12.41 3.65
C SER A 452 -4.13 11.28 4.66
N ASN A 453 -5.17 10.43 4.73
CA ASN A 453 -5.11 9.18 5.49
C ASN A 453 -4.16 8.19 4.79
N PRO A 454 -3.13 7.66 5.47
CA PRO A 454 -2.15 6.74 4.87
C PRO A 454 -2.78 5.49 4.24
N VAL A 455 -3.90 4.99 4.79
CA VAL A 455 -4.60 3.81 4.25
C VAL A 455 -5.30 4.17 2.95
N MET A 456 -5.97 5.33 2.90
CA MET A 456 -6.64 5.83 1.70
C MET A 456 -5.64 6.17 0.58
N SER A 457 -4.48 6.74 0.91
CA SER A 457 -3.45 7.06 -0.09
C SER A 457 -2.92 5.83 -0.83
N MET A 458 -2.91 4.66 -0.18
CA MET A 458 -2.43 3.42 -0.79
C MET A 458 -3.38 2.86 -1.86
N ILE A 459 -4.65 3.20 -1.84
CA ILE A 459 -5.66 2.68 -2.78
C ILE A 459 -5.96 3.65 -3.94
N THR A 460 -5.63 4.93 -3.79
CA THR A 460 -5.91 5.95 -4.82
C THR A 460 -5.19 5.68 -6.13
N GLY A 461 -3.94 5.19 -6.09
CA GLY A 461 -3.19 4.80 -7.27
C GLY A 461 -3.75 3.54 -7.94
N PRO A 462 -3.76 2.39 -7.22
CA PRO A 462 -4.18 1.09 -7.78
C PRO A 462 -5.61 1.07 -8.32
N ALA A 463 -6.55 1.82 -7.74
CA ALA A 463 -7.93 1.85 -8.16
C ALA A 463 -8.34 3.14 -8.90
N SER A 464 -7.37 3.97 -9.28
CA SER A 464 -7.58 5.24 -10.02
C SER A 464 -8.64 6.16 -9.40
N TYR A 465 -8.83 6.11 -8.06
CA TYR A 465 -9.79 6.97 -7.38
C TYR A 465 -9.40 8.43 -7.49
N THR A 466 -10.38 9.25 -7.87
CA THR A 466 -10.25 10.71 -7.83
C THR A 466 -10.64 11.26 -6.46
N GLY A 467 -10.21 12.48 -6.14
CA GLY A 467 -10.66 13.14 -4.92
C GLY A 467 -12.19 13.25 -4.81
N ARG A 468 -12.90 13.36 -5.97
CA ARG A 468 -14.37 13.39 -5.99
C ARG A 468 -15.00 12.07 -5.56
N ASP A 469 -14.39 10.94 -5.93
CA ASP A 469 -14.89 9.62 -5.57
C ASP A 469 -14.76 9.42 -4.05
N LEU A 470 -13.63 9.84 -3.46
CA LEU A 470 -13.42 9.79 -2.01
C LEU A 470 -14.42 10.67 -1.25
N TRP A 471 -14.68 11.91 -1.72
CA TRP A 471 -15.68 12.79 -1.14
C TRP A 471 -17.11 12.24 -1.25
N ARG A 472 -17.43 11.65 -2.40
CA ARG A 472 -18.75 11.08 -2.66
C ARG A 472 -19.08 9.90 -1.75
N VAL A 473 -18.08 9.10 -1.41
CA VAL A 473 -18.23 7.92 -0.55
C VAL A 473 -17.99 8.27 0.92
N GLY A 474 -16.92 8.99 1.23
CA GLY A 474 -16.53 9.32 2.60
C GLY A 474 -17.35 10.46 3.23
N GLY A 475 -18.01 11.30 2.42
CA GLY A 475 -18.83 12.40 2.95
C GLY A 475 -20.10 11.94 3.67
N PRO A 476 -20.90 11.02 3.11
CA PRO A 476 -22.09 10.49 3.78
C PRO A 476 -21.78 9.45 4.87
N LEU A 477 -20.62 8.82 4.84
CA LEU A 477 -20.18 7.80 5.79
C LEU A 477 -19.62 8.43 7.06
#